data_2ddd1602a8a5616afd3e09cf27f77732
#
_entry.id   2ddd1602a8a5616afd3e09cf27f77732
#
_cell.length_a   1.000
_cell.length_b   1.000
_cell.length_c   1.000
_cell.angle_alpha   90.00
_cell.angle_beta   90.00
_cell.angle_gamma   90.00
#
_symmetry.space_group_name_H-M   'P 1'
#
loop_
_entity.id
_entity.type
_entity.pdbx_description
1 polymer ?
#
loop_
_entity_poly.entity_id
_entity_poly.type
_entity_poly.pdbx_seq_one_letter_code
_entity_poly.pdbx_strand_id
1 'polypeptide(L)'
;MAILREVPVMAKKNFPLSKVYRLLEPGPVVLVTTARKDKANIMTLSWLTMMEFEPPLVGCVISGRNFSFEALQKTGECVLNIPTEQLAKQVVKVGNCTGRKVDKFSRFKLTPSPASIVAAPLIDECYANLECKVVDRRMVNKYNFFVLEVVKAWIDPAQKDPRTLHHQGKGVFVVDGDRIRLPSKKP
;
A
#
# COMPACT_ATOMS: atom_id res chain seq x y z
N MET A 1 5.89 34.18 -4.54
CA MET A 1 6.23 33.07 -5.48
C MET A 1 6.86 31.97 -4.64
N ALA A 2 6.09 30.94 -4.25
CA ALA A 2 6.59 29.82 -3.46
C ALA A 2 7.33 28.86 -4.41
N ILE A 3 8.62 28.70 -4.20
CA ILE A 3 9.46 27.72 -4.92
C ILE A 3 8.96 26.34 -4.51
N LEU A 4 8.28 25.66 -5.43
CA LEU A 4 7.99 24.23 -5.30
C LEU A 4 9.35 23.50 -5.30
N ARG A 5 9.82 23.07 -4.14
CA ARG A 5 10.95 22.15 -4.07
C ARG A 5 10.52 20.86 -4.74
N GLU A 6 11.13 20.52 -5.86
CA GLU A 6 11.07 19.19 -6.43
C GLU A 6 11.58 18.21 -5.37
N VAL A 7 10.72 17.30 -4.95
CA VAL A 7 11.13 16.18 -4.08
C VAL A 7 11.98 15.27 -4.97
N PRO A 8 13.27 15.05 -4.66
CA PRO A 8 14.10 14.18 -5.47
C PRO A 8 13.50 12.77 -5.47
N VAL A 9 13.37 12.18 -6.65
CA VAL A 9 12.99 10.77 -6.82
C VAL A 9 14.06 9.92 -6.14
N MET A 10 13.74 9.42 -4.96
CA MET A 10 14.68 8.68 -4.13
C MET A 10 14.77 7.22 -4.61
N ALA A 11 15.98 6.74 -4.86
CA ALA A 11 16.19 5.37 -5.30
C ALA A 11 15.73 4.37 -4.24
N LYS A 12 14.63 3.64 -4.54
CA LYS A 12 14.15 2.54 -3.68
C LYS A 12 15.20 1.44 -3.63
N LYS A 13 15.36 0.84 -2.44
CA LYS A 13 16.21 -0.32 -2.23
C LYS A 13 15.37 -1.56 -1.97
N ASN A 14 15.93 -2.72 -2.35
CA ASN A 14 15.33 -4.00 -2.00
C ASN A 14 15.23 -4.13 -0.48
N PHE A 15 14.08 -4.58 0.01
CA PHE A 15 13.84 -4.81 1.44
C PHE A 15 13.64 -6.32 1.68
N PRO A 16 14.31 -6.92 2.70
CA PRO A 16 14.21 -8.35 2.97
C PRO A 16 12.77 -8.77 3.29
N LEU A 17 12.29 -9.83 2.64
CA LEU A 17 10.93 -10.34 2.85
C LEU A 17 10.68 -10.75 4.29
N SER A 18 11.66 -11.35 4.97
CA SER A 18 11.62 -11.72 6.39
C SER A 18 11.39 -10.53 7.35
N LYS A 19 11.48 -9.28 6.87
CA LYS A 19 11.27 -8.07 7.67
C LYS A 19 10.02 -7.28 7.27
N VAL A 20 9.22 -7.78 6.31
CA VAL A 20 8.01 -7.09 5.79
C VAL A 20 6.98 -6.82 6.90
N TYR A 21 6.84 -7.73 7.87
CA TYR A 21 5.94 -7.54 9.01
C TYR A 21 6.14 -6.20 9.71
N ARG A 22 7.38 -5.72 9.83
CA ARG A 22 7.72 -4.44 10.48
C ARG A 22 7.13 -3.21 9.79
N LEU A 23 6.74 -3.34 8.52
CA LEU A 23 6.10 -2.27 7.75
C LEU A 23 4.57 -2.27 7.89
N LEU A 24 3.98 -3.43 8.20
CA LEU A 24 2.52 -3.62 8.23
C LEU A 24 1.97 -3.88 9.63
N GLU A 25 2.78 -4.39 10.56
CA GLU A 25 2.37 -4.67 11.94
C GLU A 25 1.81 -3.43 12.67
N PRO A 26 2.33 -2.20 12.45
CA PRO A 26 1.72 -0.99 12.99
C PRO A 26 0.31 -0.70 12.44
N GLY A 27 -0.15 -1.40 11.41
CA GLY A 27 -1.47 -1.24 10.82
C GLY A 27 -1.66 0.04 9.99
N PRO A 28 -0.70 0.43 9.11
CA PRO A 28 -0.80 1.67 8.35
C PRO A 28 -1.92 1.61 7.32
N VAL A 29 -2.47 2.77 6.98
CA VAL A 29 -3.24 2.94 5.75
C VAL A 29 -2.32 2.72 4.56
N VAL A 30 -2.79 1.98 3.55
CA VAL A 30 -2.05 1.72 2.31
C VAL A 30 -2.80 2.23 1.08
N LEU A 31 -2.05 2.55 0.04
CA LEU A 31 -2.56 2.77 -1.30
C LEU A 31 -2.36 1.47 -2.10
N VAL A 32 -3.46 0.78 -2.40
CA VAL A 32 -3.43 -0.47 -3.19
C VAL A 32 -3.47 -0.13 -4.66
N THR A 33 -2.43 -0.46 -5.39
CA THR A 33 -2.44 -0.40 -6.85
C THR A 33 -2.79 -1.76 -7.44
N THR A 34 -3.57 -1.73 -8.51
CA THR A 34 -3.94 -2.89 -9.32
C THR A 34 -3.79 -2.52 -10.78
N ALA A 35 -3.50 -3.49 -11.65
CA ALA A 35 -3.50 -3.29 -13.09
C ALA A 35 -4.36 -4.37 -13.76
N ARG A 36 -5.06 -4.00 -14.82
CA ARG A 36 -5.82 -4.91 -15.67
C ARG A 36 -5.79 -4.40 -17.09
N LYS A 37 -5.27 -5.23 -18.01
CA LYS A 37 -4.88 -4.78 -19.35
C LYS A 37 -3.93 -3.57 -19.18
N ASP A 38 -4.10 -2.53 -19.94
CA ASP A 38 -3.25 -1.34 -19.90
C ASP A 38 -3.72 -0.27 -18.89
N LYS A 39 -4.67 -0.63 -17.99
CA LYS A 39 -5.24 0.32 -17.04
C LYS A 39 -4.84 0.00 -15.61
N ALA A 40 -4.02 0.86 -15.03
CA ALA A 40 -3.72 0.85 -13.60
C ALA A 40 -4.76 1.66 -12.80
N ASN A 41 -4.95 1.30 -11.54
CA ASN A 41 -5.82 2.00 -10.60
C ASN A 41 -5.22 2.01 -9.20
N ILE A 42 -5.65 2.97 -8.39
CA ILE A 42 -5.27 3.11 -6.98
C ILE A 42 -6.54 3.13 -6.11
N MET A 43 -6.51 2.47 -4.96
CA MET A 43 -7.51 2.63 -3.90
C MET A 43 -6.84 2.78 -2.54
N THR A 44 -7.49 3.48 -1.63
CA THR A 44 -7.08 3.57 -0.22
C THR A 44 -7.65 2.39 0.55
N LEU A 45 -6.85 1.75 1.38
CA LEU A 45 -7.23 0.62 2.23
C LEU A 45 -6.67 0.80 3.63
N SER A 46 -7.52 0.54 4.65
CA SER A 46 -7.12 0.48 6.07
C SER A 46 -7.48 -0.85 6.74
N TRP A 47 -8.19 -1.73 6.03
CA TRP A 47 -8.60 -3.04 6.56
C TRP A 47 -7.63 -4.12 6.09
N LEU A 48 -6.47 -4.16 6.73
CA LEU A 48 -5.43 -5.17 6.47
C LEU A 48 -4.71 -5.55 7.76
N THR A 49 -4.12 -6.73 7.76
CA THR A 49 -3.32 -7.26 8.88
C THR A 49 -2.26 -8.23 8.42
N MET A 50 -1.13 -8.29 9.14
CA MET A 50 -0.18 -9.39 9.00
C MET A 50 -0.83 -10.69 9.46
N MET A 51 -0.52 -11.79 8.77
CA MET A 51 -1.02 -13.14 9.08
C MET A 51 0.12 -14.13 9.36
N GLU A 52 1.24 -13.99 8.68
CA GLU A 52 2.40 -14.88 8.82
C GLU A 52 3.68 -14.12 8.46
N PHE A 53 4.81 -14.55 9.07
CA PHE A 53 6.13 -13.95 8.84
C PHE A 53 6.83 -14.55 7.62
N GLU A 54 6.73 -15.87 7.44
CA GLU A 54 7.50 -16.58 6.43
C GLU A 54 6.71 -17.78 5.88
N PRO A 55 6.18 -17.66 4.63
CA PRO A 55 6.24 -16.46 3.79
C PRO A 55 5.42 -15.30 4.40
N PRO A 56 5.75 -14.03 4.08
CA PRO A 56 5.01 -12.91 4.64
C PRO A 56 3.61 -12.84 4.02
N LEU A 57 2.60 -13.20 4.83
CA LEU A 57 1.19 -13.19 4.43
C LEU A 57 0.45 -11.99 5.00
N VAL A 58 -0.39 -11.38 4.17
CA VAL A 58 -1.22 -10.23 4.52
C VAL A 58 -2.68 -10.55 4.20
N GLY A 59 -3.55 -10.43 5.22
CA GLY A 59 -4.99 -10.46 5.03
C GLY A 59 -5.54 -9.07 4.73
N CYS A 60 -6.43 -8.92 3.75
CA CYS A 60 -7.08 -7.65 3.50
C CYS A 60 -8.52 -7.80 3.04
N VAL A 61 -9.39 -6.87 3.48
CA VAL A 61 -10.80 -6.81 3.06
C VAL A 61 -10.96 -5.71 2.02
N ILE A 62 -11.27 -6.12 0.78
CA ILE A 62 -11.53 -5.20 -0.33
C ILE A 62 -12.96 -5.41 -0.81
N SER A 63 -13.86 -4.46 -0.52
CA SER A 63 -15.27 -4.55 -0.90
C SER A 63 -15.47 -4.75 -2.40
N GLY A 64 -16.39 -5.63 -2.79
CA GLY A 64 -16.81 -5.83 -4.18
C GLY A 64 -17.33 -4.58 -4.89
N ARG A 65 -17.63 -3.49 -4.15
CA ARG A 65 -17.99 -2.18 -4.71
C ARG A 65 -16.78 -1.40 -5.24
N ASN A 66 -15.57 -1.73 -4.79
CA ASN A 66 -14.35 -1.06 -5.23
C ASN A 66 -13.96 -1.49 -6.65
N PHE A 67 -13.53 -0.54 -7.46
CA PHE A 67 -13.08 -0.82 -8.83
C PHE A 67 -11.87 -1.75 -8.86
N SER A 68 -10.98 -1.68 -7.86
CA SER A 68 -9.82 -2.57 -7.73
C SER A 68 -10.18 -4.03 -7.39
N PHE A 69 -11.36 -4.29 -6.81
CA PHE A 69 -11.77 -5.66 -6.46
C PHE A 69 -11.77 -6.59 -7.68
N GLU A 70 -12.43 -6.16 -8.76
CA GLU A 70 -12.53 -6.96 -9.99
C GLU A 70 -11.14 -7.19 -10.64
N ALA A 71 -10.29 -6.16 -10.62
CA ALA A 71 -8.91 -6.29 -11.12
C ALA A 71 -8.14 -7.32 -10.30
N LEU A 72 -8.12 -7.18 -8.97
CA LEU A 72 -7.43 -8.11 -8.07
C LEU A 72 -7.98 -9.55 -8.18
N GLN A 73 -9.31 -9.69 -8.27
CA GLN A 73 -9.93 -11.02 -8.43
C GLN A 73 -9.51 -11.71 -9.73
N LYS A 74 -9.32 -10.94 -10.81
CA LYS A 74 -8.95 -11.48 -12.13
C LYS A 74 -7.46 -11.72 -12.30
N THR A 75 -6.63 -10.76 -11.88
CA THR A 75 -5.18 -10.83 -12.09
C THR A 75 -4.46 -11.56 -10.97
N GLY A 76 -4.99 -11.51 -9.74
CA GLY A 76 -4.33 -12.06 -8.56
C GLY A 76 -3.12 -11.25 -8.12
N GLU A 77 -2.96 -10.01 -8.58
CA GLU A 77 -1.77 -9.20 -8.34
C GLU A 77 -2.11 -7.78 -7.89
N CYS A 78 -1.34 -7.26 -6.94
CA CYS A 78 -1.41 -5.86 -6.51
C CYS A 78 -0.08 -5.41 -5.91
N VAL A 79 0.02 -4.09 -5.64
CA VAL A 79 1.06 -3.56 -4.77
C VAL A 79 0.40 -2.84 -3.59
N LEU A 80 0.87 -3.11 -2.39
CA LEU A 80 0.54 -2.35 -1.19
C LEU A 80 1.61 -1.26 -1.02
N ASN A 81 1.23 -0.01 -1.27
CA ASN A 81 2.12 1.14 -1.16
C ASN A 81 1.84 1.86 0.16
N ILE A 82 2.85 2.05 1.00
CA ILE A 82 2.74 2.65 2.33
C ILE A 82 3.04 4.14 2.26
N PRO A 83 2.02 5.02 2.34
CA PRO A 83 2.21 6.46 2.35
C PRO A 83 2.63 6.96 3.73
N THR A 84 3.26 8.14 3.77
CA THR A 84 3.49 8.91 4.99
C THR A 84 2.47 10.05 5.12
N GLU A 85 2.52 10.80 6.23
CA GLU A 85 1.68 11.97 6.49
C GLU A 85 1.73 13.02 5.36
N GLN A 86 2.83 13.10 4.63
CA GLN A 86 2.98 14.01 3.49
C GLN A 86 1.97 13.74 2.39
N LEU A 87 1.53 12.49 2.24
CA LEU A 87 0.53 12.07 1.26
C LEU A 87 -0.90 12.02 1.82
N ALA A 88 -1.15 12.47 3.06
CA ALA A 88 -2.46 12.35 3.71
C ALA A 88 -3.61 12.91 2.86
N LYS A 89 -3.41 14.07 2.20
CA LYS A 89 -4.42 14.67 1.32
C LYS A 89 -4.71 13.80 0.10
N GLN A 90 -3.69 13.20 -0.49
CA GLN A 90 -3.83 12.28 -1.64
C GLN A 90 -4.53 10.99 -1.22
N VAL A 91 -4.18 10.42 -0.06
CA VAL A 91 -4.82 9.23 0.53
C VAL A 91 -6.34 9.42 0.62
N VAL A 92 -6.81 10.54 1.15
CA VAL A 92 -8.24 10.86 1.24
C VAL A 92 -8.87 11.04 -0.15
N LYS A 93 -8.23 11.81 -1.03
CA LYS A 93 -8.75 12.07 -2.38
C LYS A 93 -8.84 10.80 -3.22
N VAL A 94 -7.87 9.90 -3.13
CA VAL A 94 -7.86 8.59 -3.79
C VAL A 94 -9.03 7.73 -3.31
N GLY A 95 -9.31 7.71 -1.99
CA GLY A 95 -10.41 6.97 -1.40
C GLY A 95 -11.80 7.48 -1.81
N ASN A 96 -11.93 8.80 -2.05
CA ASN A 96 -13.19 9.48 -2.31
C ASN A 96 -13.63 9.46 -3.79
N CYS A 97 -12.88 8.84 -4.69
CA CYS A 97 -13.26 8.74 -6.09
C CYS A 97 -13.08 7.34 -6.68
N THR A 98 -13.80 7.06 -7.76
CA THR A 98 -13.72 5.77 -8.44
C THR A 98 -12.78 5.80 -9.64
N GLY A 99 -11.92 4.76 -9.77
CA GLY A 99 -11.08 4.57 -10.95
C GLY A 99 -11.81 4.24 -12.25
N ARG A 100 -13.13 4.02 -12.18
CA ARG A 100 -13.95 3.86 -13.39
C ARG A 100 -13.98 5.11 -14.24
N LYS A 101 -13.98 6.30 -13.59
CA LYS A 101 -14.18 7.61 -14.24
C LYS A 101 -12.93 8.50 -14.21
N VAL A 102 -11.93 8.16 -13.40
CA VAL A 102 -10.81 9.05 -13.11
C VAL A 102 -9.50 8.28 -13.21
N ASP A 103 -8.54 8.81 -13.97
CA ASP A 103 -7.14 8.45 -13.81
C ASP A 103 -6.61 9.13 -12.55
N LYS A 104 -6.43 8.32 -11.51
CA LYS A 104 -6.04 8.83 -10.19
C LYS A 104 -4.56 9.18 -10.09
N PHE A 105 -3.70 8.55 -10.91
CA PHE A 105 -2.28 8.90 -10.97
C PHE A 105 -2.11 10.34 -11.45
N SER A 106 -2.61 10.64 -12.63
CA SER A 106 -2.54 11.99 -13.21
C SER A 106 -3.27 13.02 -12.33
N ARG A 107 -4.51 12.70 -11.88
CA ARG A 107 -5.34 13.65 -11.13
C ARG A 107 -4.74 14.06 -9.78
N PHE A 108 -4.08 13.13 -9.10
CA PHE A 108 -3.53 13.40 -7.75
C PHE A 108 -2.01 13.52 -7.74
N LYS A 109 -1.39 13.59 -8.93
CA LYS A 109 0.06 13.76 -9.10
C LYS A 109 0.84 12.68 -8.34
N LEU A 110 0.45 11.42 -8.55
CA LEU A 110 1.16 10.25 -8.05
C LEU A 110 1.90 9.61 -9.21
N THR A 111 3.16 9.28 -9.02
CA THR A 111 4.04 8.76 -10.06
C THR A 111 4.03 7.23 -10.05
N PRO A 112 3.49 6.57 -11.10
CA PRO A 112 3.59 5.13 -11.23
C PRO A 112 4.98 4.72 -11.72
N SER A 113 5.62 3.75 -11.06
CA SER A 113 6.84 3.10 -11.53
C SER A 113 6.61 1.61 -11.75
N PRO A 114 7.32 0.98 -12.71
CA PRO A 114 7.20 -0.45 -12.95
C PRO A 114 7.59 -1.28 -11.71
N ALA A 115 6.77 -2.25 -11.36
CA ALA A 115 7.12 -3.29 -10.40
C ALA A 115 8.04 -4.33 -11.06
N SER A 116 8.71 -5.16 -10.25
CA SER A 116 9.63 -6.21 -10.77
C SER A 116 8.94 -7.52 -11.07
N ILE A 117 7.89 -7.87 -10.31
CA ILE A 117 7.30 -9.21 -10.31
C ILE A 117 5.83 -9.17 -10.71
N VAL A 118 5.11 -8.09 -10.37
CA VAL A 118 3.68 -7.95 -10.66
C VAL A 118 3.42 -6.87 -11.69
N ALA A 119 2.27 -6.94 -12.39
CA ALA A 119 1.90 -5.93 -13.38
C ALA A 119 1.38 -4.61 -12.76
N ALA A 120 0.97 -4.62 -11.50
CA ALA A 120 0.51 -3.43 -10.80
C ALA A 120 1.70 -2.51 -10.48
N PRO A 121 1.60 -1.18 -10.72
CA PRO A 121 2.74 -0.28 -10.52
C PRO A 121 3.00 0.03 -9.04
N LEU A 122 4.24 0.37 -8.72
CA LEU A 122 4.63 1.05 -7.48
C LEU A 122 4.14 2.49 -7.51
N ILE A 123 4.09 3.14 -6.36
CA ILE A 123 3.92 4.60 -6.22
C ILE A 123 5.21 5.16 -5.65
N ASP A 124 5.91 6.00 -6.41
CA ASP A 124 7.26 6.48 -6.05
C ASP A 124 7.28 7.31 -4.76
N GLU A 125 6.23 8.11 -4.53
CA GLU A 125 6.14 8.98 -3.36
C GLU A 125 5.89 8.22 -2.05
N CYS A 126 5.54 6.93 -2.11
CA CYS A 126 5.32 6.12 -0.91
C CYS A 126 6.65 5.67 -0.28
N TYR A 127 6.68 5.62 1.04
CA TYR A 127 7.81 5.16 1.84
C TYR A 127 8.24 3.73 1.49
N ALA A 128 7.28 2.83 1.34
CA ALA A 128 7.52 1.44 1.00
C ALA A 128 6.49 0.93 -0.01
N ASN A 129 6.87 -0.10 -0.78
CA ASN A 129 6.02 -0.74 -1.78
C ASN A 129 6.20 -2.26 -1.68
N LEU A 130 5.09 -2.98 -1.53
CA LEU A 130 5.06 -4.42 -1.36
C LEU A 130 4.33 -5.04 -2.56
N GLU A 131 5.06 -5.74 -3.42
CA GLU A 131 4.50 -6.49 -4.53
C GLU A 131 3.86 -7.77 -4.02
N CYS A 132 2.60 -7.99 -4.32
CA CYS A 132 1.79 -9.02 -3.72
C CYS A 132 1.08 -9.90 -4.75
N LYS A 133 0.98 -11.20 -4.44
CA LYS A 133 0.14 -12.17 -5.17
C LYS A 133 -0.94 -12.74 -4.26
N VAL A 134 -2.13 -12.93 -4.79
CA VAL A 134 -3.24 -13.57 -4.08
C VAL A 134 -2.97 -15.07 -3.99
N VAL A 135 -2.80 -15.58 -2.78
CA VAL A 135 -2.55 -17.01 -2.51
C VAL A 135 -3.78 -17.75 -1.98
N ASP A 136 -4.75 -17.05 -1.40
CA ASP A 136 -6.01 -17.67 -0.97
C ASP A 136 -7.20 -16.77 -1.28
N ARG A 137 -8.25 -17.36 -1.87
CA ARG A 137 -9.51 -16.71 -2.29
C ARG A 137 -10.76 -17.33 -1.66
N ARG A 138 -10.61 -18.32 -0.80
CA ARG A 138 -11.77 -19.08 -0.23
C ARG A 138 -12.75 -18.17 0.50
N MET A 139 -12.27 -17.09 1.10
CA MET A 139 -13.09 -16.15 1.87
C MET A 139 -13.54 -14.91 1.08
N VAL A 140 -13.16 -14.78 -0.19
CA VAL A 140 -13.48 -13.60 -1.01
C VAL A 140 -14.99 -13.46 -1.23
N ASN A 141 -15.68 -14.52 -1.62
CA ASN A 141 -17.10 -14.45 -1.93
C ASN A 141 -17.97 -14.15 -0.70
N LYS A 142 -17.56 -14.58 0.48
CA LYS A 142 -18.33 -14.42 1.71
C LYS A 142 -17.96 -13.14 2.48
N TYR A 143 -16.68 -12.81 2.52
CA TYR A 143 -16.18 -11.73 3.37
C TYR A 143 -15.36 -10.67 2.62
N ASN A 144 -15.24 -10.79 1.30
CA ASN A 144 -14.35 -9.94 0.49
C ASN A 144 -12.87 -9.96 0.98
N PHE A 145 -12.49 -11.05 1.65
CA PHE A 145 -11.18 -11.20 2.28
C PHE A 145 -10.23 -11.97 1.38
N PHE A 146 -9.12 -11.32 1.04
CA PHE A 146 -8.02 -11.88 0.26
C PHE A 146 -6.85 -12.16 1.18
N VAL A 147 -6.16 -13.28 0.95
CA VAL A 147 -4.83 -13.53 1.52
C VAL A 147 -3.79 -13.28 0.44
N LEU A 148 -2.89 -12.37 0.71
CA LEU A 148 -1.81 -11.96 -0.17
C LEU A 148 -0.49 -12.49 0.38
N GLU A 149 0.39 -12.96 -0.51
CA GLU A 149 1.80 -13.18 -0.22
C GLU A 149 2.60 -11.99 -0.76
N VAL A 150 3.46 -11.40 0.08
CA VAL A 150 4.42 -10.38 -0.36
C VAL A 150 5.60 -11.08 -1.01
N VAL A 151 5.74 -10.94 -2.33
CA VAL A 151 6.78 -11.58 -3.13
C VAL A 151 8.00 -10.70 -3.38
N LYS A 152 7.86 -9.39 -3.16
CA LYS A 152 8.94 -8.40 -3.26
C LYS A 152 8.62 -7.19 -2.40
N ALA A 153 9.63 -6.59 -1.81
CA ALA A 153 9.46 -5.39 -1.02
C ALA A 153 10.56 -4.37 -1.31
N TRP A 154 10.16 -3.10 -1.33
CA TRP A 154 11.00 -1.94 -1.57
C TRP A 154 10.81 -0.94 -0.44
N ILE A 155 11.86 -0.25 -0.07
CA ILE A 155 11.85 0.78 0.97
C ILE A 155 12.69 1.98 0.52
N ASP A 156 12.25 3.18 0.86
CA ASP A 156 13.06 4.38 0.76
C ASP A 156 13.96 4.51 2.01
N PRO A 157 15.27 4.26 1.89
CA PRO A 157 16.18 4.26 3.03
C PRO A 157 16.47 5.65 3.59
N ALA A 158 16.10 6.71 2.88
CA ALA A 158 16.29 8.09 3.36
C ALA A 158 15.21 8.49 4.38
N GLN A 159 14.05 7.84 4.33
CA GLN A 159 13.00 8.03 5.33
C GLN A 159 13.29 7.18 6.57
N LYS A 160 14.14 7.69 7.45
CA LYS A 160 14.55 6.97 8.67
C LYS A 160 13.45 6.84 9.69
N ASP A 161 12.55 7.81 9.72
CA ASP A 161 11.41 7.87 10.63
C ASP A 161 10.11 8.19 9.85
N PRO A 162 9.59 7.21 9.11
CA PRO A 162 8.38 7.40 8.32
C PRO A 162 7.17 7.55 9.26
N ARG A 163 6.51 8.67 9.16
CA ARG A 163 5.28 8.97 9.90
C ARG A 163 4.09 8.44 9.10
N THR A 164 3.71 7.18 9.36
CA THR A 164 2.62 6.52 8.66
C THR A 164 1.25 6.96 9.18
N LEU A 165 0.19 6.67 8.42
CA LEU A 165 -1.17 7.09 8.70
C LEU A 165 -2.01 5.91 9.20
N HIS A 166 -2.80 6.12 10.25
CA HIS A 166 -3.73 5.14 10.82
C HIS A 166 -5.14 5.72 10.83
N HIS A 167 -6.09 5.10 10.13
CA HIS A 167 -7.43 5.63 9.96
C HIS A 167 -8.33 5.31 11.15
N GLN A 168 -8.96 6.34 11.74
CA GLN A 168 -9.93 6.22 12.83
C GLN A 168 -11.39 6.40 12.40
N GLY A 169 -11.64 6.58 11.11
CA GLY A 169 -12.99 6.85 10.59
C GLY A 169 -13.25 8.32 10.32
N LYS A 170 -14.23 8.61 9.47
CA LYS A 170 -14.73 9.96 9.14
C LYS A 170 -13.64 10.98 8.78
N GLY A 171 -12.58 10.52 8.11
CA GLY A 171 -11.46 11.39 7.70
C GLY A 171 -10.49 11.77 8.82
N VAL A 172 -10.61 11.15 10.00
CA VAL A 172 -9.65 11.30 11.10
C VAL A 172 -8.55 10.26 10.96
N PHE A 173 -7.30 10.70 11.10
CA PHE A 173 -6.11 9.86 11.07
C PHE A 173 -5.24 10.12 12.29
N VAL A 174 -4.67 9.06 12.83
CA VAL A 174 -3.51 9.14 13.73
C VAL A 174 -2.27 9.04 12.87
N VAL A 175 -1.28 9.84 13.18
CA VAL A 175 0.05 9.79 12.56
C VAL A 175 0.96 9.06 13.52
N ASP A 176 1.76 8.13 12.99
CA ASP A 176 2.74 7.39 13.78
C ASP A 176 3.70 8.35 14.50
N GLY A 177 3.95 8.08 15.78
CA GLY A 177 4.68 8.98 16.67
C GLY A 177 6.06 8.44 17.06
N ASP A 178 6.51 8.82 18.25
CA ASP A 178 7.81 8.46 18.79
C ASP A 178 7.96 6.95 18.97
N ARG A 179 9.16 6.44 18.71
CA ARG A 179 9.50 5.02 18.86
C ARG A 179 10.23 4.81 20.18
N ILE A 180 9.78 3.85 20.95
CA ILE A 180 10.49 3.35 22.12
C ILE A 180 11.07 1.97 21.81
N ARG A 181 12.23 1.66 22.37
CA ARG A 181 12.85 0.34 22.27
C ARG A 181 12.84 -0.32 23.64
N LEU A 182 12.17 -1.45 23.72
CA LEU A 182 12.10 -2.26 24.93
C LEU A 182 12.77 -3.60 24.65
N PRO A 183 13.40 -4.25 25.68
CA PRO A 183 13.89 -5.61 25.55
C PRO A 183 12.75 -6.56 25.18
N SER A 184 12.93 -7.33 24.11
CA SER A 184 11.97 -8.37 23.70
C SER A 184 12.72 -9.63 23.32
N LYS A 185 12.18 -10.81 23.70
CA LYS A 185 12.68 -12.13 23.31
C LYS A 185 12.01 -12.63 22.02
N LYS A 186 10.99 -11.93 21.54
CA LYS A 186 10.29 -12.24 20.28
C LYS A 186 10.73 -11.29 19.18
N PRO A 187 10.63 -11.71 17.90
CA PRO A 187 10.99 -10.88 16.76
C PRO A 187 10.23 -9.56 16.69
#